data_646bd835c389adfab90276481f36f8f8
#
_entry.id   646bd835c389adfab90276481f36f8f8
#
_cell.length_a   1.000
_cell.length_b   1.000
_cell.length_c   1.000
_cell.angle_alpha   90.00
_cell.angle_beta   90.00
_cell.angle_gamma   90.00
#
_symmetry.space_group_name_H-M   'P 1'
#
loop_
_entity.id
_entity.type
_entity.pdbx_description
1 polymer ?
#
loop_
_entity_poly.entity_id
_entity_poly.type
_entity_poly.pdbx_seq_one_letter_code
_entity_poly.pdbx_strand_id
1 'polypeptide(L)'
;EETKVLPKLNFWGYTKGNYFAVKSSYARNAAKASMEYKALIRKLHQHGMECVMEFFFPEGTDQNLILAALRFWVMEYHVDGFHLLGEKLPMTAIAQDKRLSRTKIFYTDFGDAGEKERSYRNLYVYKDEYQYPARKMLNHFGYDLDEFIDQQRKQGSVLGFVNYISDNNGFTLADLFMYNERHNEDNGENNCDGNAWNFSNNYGVEGPTAKRYINRLRKRQWRNAILMIMMAQGVPLLWSGDEFGNSQAGNNNAYCQDNPIGWINWKSERSRRDQKLFFENVARFRREHPILANPMPFQFCDYKALGCPDLSFHGENAWMIRPQGGGLALGMLYCGAYSVDAAYQEDVYVAYNFSASETVLALPGVGKTRQWYLQIDSSDDKTPYLAEPKVCAEGNITLPPHTIRVLAGREVPQHKKRKERGRKAGI
;
A
#
# COMPACT_ATOMS: atom_id res chain seq x y z
N GLU A 1 45.90 -10.38 -10.28
CA GLU A 1 45.67 -8.97 -10.67
C GLU A 1 44.35 -8.54 -10.04
N GLU A 2 44.43 -7.76 -8.93
CA GLU A 2 43.25 -7.11 -8.36
C GLU A 2 42.77 -6.06 -9.37
N THR A 3 41.73 -6.36 -10.10
CA THR A 3 40.99 -5.37 -10.88
C THR A 3 40.40 -4.38 -9.91
N LYS A 4 41.00 -3.19 -9.77
CA LYS A 4 40.40 -2.07 -9.05
C LYS A 4 39.06 -1.73 -9.71
N VAL A 5 37.97 -2.22 -9.15
CA VAL A 5 36.64 -1.79 -9.54
C VAL A 5 36.51 -0.32 -9.11
N LEU A 6 36.33 0.57 -10.08
CA LEU A 6 36.06 1.97 -9.78
C LEU A 6 34.74 2.04 -9.01
N PRO A 7 34.67 2.83 -7.93
CA PRO A 7 33.42 2.99 -7.18
C PRO A 7 32.35 3.53 -8.12
N LYS A 8 31.18 2.85 -8.16
CA LYS A 8 30.04 3.28 -8.97
C LYS A 8 29.39 4.51 -8.35
N LEU A 9 28.82 5.35 -9.20
CA LEU A 9 28.14 6.56 -8.77
C LEU A 9 26.81 6.21 -8.07
N ASN A 10 26.59 6.75 -6.87
CA ASN A 10 25.32 6.65 -6.19
C ASN A 10 24.33 7.68 -6.78
N PHE A 11 23.30 7.19 -7.48
CA PHE A 11 22.25 8.03 -8.09
C PHE A 11 21.15 8.41 -7.10
N TRP A 12 20.99 7.67 -5.99
CA TRP A 12 19.95 7.97 -4.99
C TRP A 12 20.31 9.17 -4.12
N GLY A 13 21.60 9.50 -4.01
CA GLY A 13 22.02 10.74 -3.37
C GLY A 13 22.02 10.71 -1.84
N TYR A 14 22.10 9.54 -1.21
CA TYR A 14 22.22 9.41 0.26
C TYR A 14 23.61 9.80 0.76
N THR A 15 23.99 11.01 0.44
CA THR A 15 25.29 11.61 0.82
C THR A 15 25.06 13.05 1.24
N LYS A 16 26.07 13.67 1.88
CA LYS A 16 26.05 15.10 2.18
C LYS A 16 25.93 15.90 0.89
N GLY A 17 24.93 16.75 0.79
CA GLY A 17 24.63 17.54 -0.39
C GLY A 17 24.32 18.98 -0.11
N ASN A 18 23.94 19.74 -1.14
CA ASN A 18 23.40 21.08 -1.01
C ASN A 18 21.87 20.98 -0.81
N TYR A 19 21.43 21.29 0.41
CA TYR A 19 20.03 21.18 0.82
C TYR A 19 19.11 22.31 0.31
N PHE A 20 19.65 23.29 -0.43
CA PHE A 20 18.89 24.46 -0.90
C PHE A 20 18.85 24.59 -2.43
N ALA A 21 19.33 23.59 -3.15
CA ALA A 21 19.40 23.63 -4.61
C ALA A 21 18.74 22.42 -5.27
N VAL A 22 18.03 22.69 -6.37
CA VAL A 22 17.51 21.65 -7.26
C VAL A 22 18.69 21.04 -8.06
N LYS A 23 18.69 19.73 -8.25
CA LYS A 23 19.68 19.03 -9.05
C LYS A 23 19.52 19.42 -10.54
N SER A 24 20.44 20.22 -11.03
CA SER A 24 20.38 20.80 -12.39
C SER A 24 20.37 19.77 -13.52
N SER A 25 20.97 18.59 -13.31
CA SER A 25 21.00 17.51 -14.31
C SER A 25 19.63 16.88 -14.57
N TYR A 26 18.63 17.09 -13.71
CA TYR A 26 17.25 16.62 -13.92
C TYR A 26 16.38 17.63 -14.68
N ALA A 27 16.87 18.86 -14.87
CA ALA A 27 16.16 19.86 -15.62
C ALA A 27 16.46 19.78 -17.12
N ARG A 28 15.48 20.14 -17.95
CA ARG A 28 15.68 20.29 -19.39
C ARG A 28 16.70 21.38 -19.71
N ASN A 29 16.68 22.46 -18.90
CA ASN A 29 17.67 23.54 -18.96
C ASN A 29 18.26 23.72 -17.55
N ALA A 30 19.53 23.35 -17.39
CA ALA A 30 20.25 23.41 -16.13
C ALA A 30 20.17 24.78 -15.44
N ALA A 31 20.26 25.89 -16.21
CA ALA A 31 20.17 27.26 -15.70
C ALA A 31 18.75 27.63 -15.20
N LYS A 32 17.72 26.87 -15.58
CA LYS A 32 16.32 27.09 -15.20
C LYS A 32 15.77 26.00 -14.28
N ALA A 33 16.62 25.15 -13.70
CA ALA A 33 16.22 23.99 -12.89
C ALA A 33 15.21 24.37 -11.79
N SER A 34 15.46 25.46 -11.05
CA SER A 34 14.53 25.94 -10.01
C SER A 34 13.15 26.29 -10.57
N MET A 35 13.09 26.98 -11.71
CA MET A 35 11.82 27.36 -12.34
C MET A 35 11.06 26.14 -12.86
N GLU A 36 11.78 25.18 -13.46
CA GLU A 36 11.18 23.94 -13.97
C GLU A 36 10.61 23.10 -12.84
N TYR A 37 11.31 23.01 -11.70
CA TYR A 37 10.83 22.26 -10.55
C TYR A 37 9.60 22.94 -9.91
N LYS A 38 9.57 24.26 -9.78
CA LYS A 38 8.37 25.01 -9.35
C LYS A 38 7.19 24.79 -10.30
N ALA A 39 7.44 24.74 -11.60
CA ALA A 39 6.41 24.47 -12.59
C ALA A 39 5.87 23.03 -12.48
N LEU A 40 6.74 22.06 -12.18
CA LEU A 40 6.34 20.66 -11.93
C LEU A 40 5.43 20.58 -10.71
N ILE A 41 5.82 21.12 -9.55
CA ILE A 41 5.00 21.11 -8.33
C ILE A 41 3.64 21.76 -8.60
N ARG A 42 3.61 22.93 -9.24
CA ARG A 42 2.35 23.59 -9.62
C ARG A 42 1.46 22.68 -10.46
N LYS A 43 2.03 21.95 -11.42
CA LYS A 43 1.28 21.02 -12.26
C LYS A 43 0.75 19.84 -11.48
N LEU A 44 1.51 19.29 -10.53
CA LEU A 44 1.04 18.24 -9.62
C LEU A 44 -0.18 18.73 -8.83
N HIS A 45 -0.10 19.90 -8.21
CA HIS A 45 -1.20 20.50 -7.45
C HIS A 45 -2.46 20.74 -8.30
N GLN A 46 -2.30 21.17 -9.56
CA GLN A 46 -3.44 21.31 -10.50
C GLN A 46 -4.17 19.99 -10.75
N HIS A 47 -3.51 18.84 -10.56
CA HIS A 47 -4.10 17.50 -10.69
C HIS A 47 -4.47 16.88 -9.34
N GLY A 48 -4.45 17.65 -8.24
CA GLY A 48 -4.74 17.15 -6.90
C GLY A 48 -3.69 16.22 -6.32
N MET A 49 -2.46 16.27 -6.85
CA MET A 49 -1.33 15.47 -6.38
C MET A 49 -0.41 16.31 -5.50
N GLU A 50 0.08 15.72 -4.42
CA GLU A 50 1.06 16.34 -3.53
C GLU A 50 2.49 15.91 -3.91
N CYS A 51 3.45 16.75 -3.55
CA CYS A 51 4.87 16.47 -3.74
C CYS A 51 5.55 16.26 -2.38
N VAL A 52 6.04 15.05 -2.13
CA VAL A 52 6.85 14.71 -0.95
C VAL A 52 8.30 14.54 -1.39
N MET A 53 9.23 15.25 -0.75
CA MET A 53 10.67 15.15 -1.04
C MET A 53 11.35 14.25 -0.03
N GLU A 54 12.27 13.43 -0.50
CA GLU A 54 13.14 12.64 0.37
C GLU A 54 14.44 13.39 0.65
N PHE A 55 14.82 13.48 1.94
CA PHE A 55 16.04 14.11 2.40
C PHE A 55 16.85 13.17 3.29
N PHE A 56 18.13 13.00 2.93
CA PHE A 56 19.10 12.33 3.78
C PHE A 56 19.97 13.35 4.50
N PHE A 57 20.01 13.28 5.82
CA PHE A 57 20.87 14.08 6.66
C PHE A 57 21.87 13.17 7.39
N PRO A 58 23.18 13.24 7.07
CA PRO A 58 24.21 12.51 7.80
C PRO A 58 24.17 12.82 9.30
N GLU A 59 24.58 11.86 10.12
CA GLU A 59 24.72 12.06 11.56
C GLU A 59 25.60 13.30 11.86
N GLY A 60 25.19 14.11 12.85
CA GLY A 60 25.87 15.35 13.22
C GLY A 60 25.55 16.54 12.33
N THR A 61 24.60 16.43 11.39
CA THR A 61 24.11 17.61 10.65
C THR A 61 23.48 18.61 11.62
N ASP A 62 23.85 19.89 11.49
CA ASP A 62 23.34 20.97 12.36
C ASP A 62 21.81 21.07 12.31
N GLN A 63 21.17 21.13 13.49
CA GLN A 63 19.71 21.17 13.62
C GLN A 63 19.07 22.40 12.96
N ASN A 64 19.75 23.56 13.01
CA ASN A 64 19.24 24.78 12.40
C ASN A 64 19.32 24.68 10.88
N LEU A 65 20.35 24.02 10.34
CA LEU A 65 20.48 23.74 8.92
C LEU A 65 19.33 22.84 8.45
N ILE A 66 19.00 21.76 9.18
CA ILE A 66 17.88 20.88 8.86
C ILE A 66 16.57 21.67 8.83
N LEU A 67 16.26 22.41 9.89
CA LEU A 67 15.04 23.22 9.95
C LEU A 67 14.99 24.31 8.87
N ALA A 68 16.11 24.96 8.59
CA ALA A 68 16.19 25.97 7.55
C ALA A 68 15.93 25.36 6.15
N ALA A 69 16.50 24.19 5.87
CA ALA A 69 16.26 23.48 4.63
C ALA A 69 14.79 23.10 4.43
N LEU A 70 14.17 22.46 5.42
CA LEU A 70 12.76 22.06 5.33
C LEU A 70 11.82 23.28 5.15
N ARG A 71 12.05 24.33 5.91
CA ARG A 71 11.29 25.59 5.76
C ARG A 71 11.47 26.22 4.38
N PHE A 72 12.71 26.21 3.84
CA PHE A 72 12.99 26.74 2.51
C PHE A 72 12.17 26.04 1.43
N TRP A 73 12.12 24.72 1.42
CA TRP A 73 11.39 23.98 0.40
C TRP A 73 9.87 24.17 0.52
N VAL A 74 9.33 24.27 1.73
CA VAL A 74 7.91 24.58 1.94
C VAL A 74 7.58 25.98 1.45
N MET A 75 8.40 26.98 1.83
CA MET A 75 8.08 28.38 1.56
C MET A 75 8.38 28.81 0.12
N GLU A 76 9.43 28.25 -0.46
CA GLU A 76 9.91 28.66 -1.79
C GLU A 76 9.33 27.79 -2.91
N TYR A 77 9.12 26.51 -2.66
CA TYR A 77 8.66 25.53 -3.65
C TYR A 77 7.26 24.99 -3.40
N HIS A 78 6.69 25.23 -2.20
CA HIS A 78 5.38 24.70 -1.81
C HIS A 78 5.30 23.18 -1.83
N VAL A 79 6.36 22.50 -1.39
CA VAL A 79 6.31 21.05 -1.21
C VAL A 79 5.38 20.68 -0.05
N ASP A 80 4.68 19.55 -0.17
CA ASP A 80 3.62 19.13 0.76
C ASP A 80 4.14 18.25 1.89
N GLY A 81 5.32 17.67 1.72
CA GLY A 81 5.89 16.80 2.74
C GLY A 81 7.36 16.43 2.52
N PHE A 82 7.89 15.76 3.54
CA PHE A 82 9.26 15.23 3.52
C PHE A 82 9.30 13.81 4.05
N HIS A 83 10.02 12.93 3.36
CA HIS A 83 10.53 11.70 3.91
C HIS A 83 11.96 11.95 4.39
N LEU A 84 12.19 11.81 5.69
CA LEU A 84 13.47 12.14 6.30
C LEU A 84 14.25 10.86 6.59
N LEU A 85 15.50 10.84 6.14
CA LEU A 85 16.46 9.78 6.36
C LEU A 85 17.66 10.33 7.14
N GLY A 86 18.17 9.54 8.07
CA GLY A 86 19.29 9.89 8.92
C GLY A 86 19.04 9.55 10.38
N GLU A 87 20.11 9.48 11.15
CA GLU A 87 20.06 9.17 12.57
C GLU A 87 19.99 10.45 13.42
N LYS A 88 19.32 10.36 14.59
CA LYS A 88 19.26 11.43 15.61
C LYS A 88 18.78 12.78 15.07
N LEU A 89 17.82 12.77 14.15
CA LEU A 89 17.21 14.00 13.65
C LEU A 89 16.44 14.74 14.74
N PRO A 90 16.34 16.09 14.67
CA PRO A 90 15.67 16.91 15.70
C PRO A 90 14.14 16.84 15.58
N MET A 91 13.55 15.64 15.70
CA MET A 91 12.14 15.40 15.39
C MET A 91 11.19 16.23 16.26
N THR A 92 11.53 16.48 17.52
CA THR A 92 10.73 17.35 18.39
C THR A 92 10.70 18.78 17.85
N ALA A 93 11.84 19.32 17.40
CA ALA A 93 11.89 20.68 16.84
C ALA A 93 11.15 20.76 15.49
N ILE A 94 11.30 19.77 14.61
CA ILE A 94 10.58 19.66 13.33
C ILE A 94 9.08 19.59 13.58
N ALA A 95 8.66 18.72 14.48
CA ALA A 95 7.26 18.51 14.79
C ALA A 95 6.57 19.73 15.43
N GLN A 96 7.31 20.55 16.18
CA GLN A 96 6.78 21.77 16.82
C GLN A 96 6.91 23.02 15.96
N ASP A 97 7.54 22.93 14.80
CA ASP A 97 7.72 24.07 13.91
C ASP A 97 6.38 24.54 13.33
N LYS A 98 6.01 25.80 13.58
CA LYS A 98 4.74 26.38 13.12
C LYS A 98 4.62 26.43 11.59
N ARG A 99 5.74 26.57 10.86
CA ARG A 99 5.77 26.63 9.39
C ARG A 99 5.60 25.24 8.78
N LEU A 100 5.98 24.19 9.53
CA LEU A 100 5.84 22.80 9.12
C LEU A 100 4.57 22.12 9.67
N SER A 101 3.71 22.84 10.39
CA SER A 101 2.53 22.27 11.08
C SER A 101 1.52 21.58 10.16
N ARG A 102 1.50 21.92 8.88
CA ARG A 102 0.67 21.27 7.84
C ARG A 102 1.47 20.45 6.84
N THR A 103 2.81 20.44 6.96
CA THR A 103 3.70 19.68 6.09
C THR A 103 3.76 18.24 6.58
N LYS A 104 3.54 17.28 5.70
CA LYS A 104 3.63 15.85 6.02
C LYS A 104 5.07 15.45 6.27
N ILE A 105 5.34 14.82 7.40
CA ILE A 105 6.67 14.34 7.77
C ILE A 105 6.62 12.82 7.91
N PHE A 106 7.41 12.13 7.11
CA PHE A 106 7.58 10.69 7.14
C PHE A 106 8.93 10.38 7.77
N TYR A 107 8.93 9.60 8.84
CA TYR A 107 10.16 9.23 9.54
C TYR A 107 9.96 7.93 10.34
N THR A 108 11.04 7.30 10.74
CA THR A 108 11.00 5.99 11.41
C THR A 108 10.48 6.07 12.85
N ASP A 109 10.82 7.14 13.59
CA ASP A 109 10.46 7.29 15.00
C ASP A 109 10.37 8.75 15.42
N PHE A 110 9.25 9.13 16.02
CA PHE A 110 8.99 10.49 16.47
C PHE A 110 9.24 10.69 17.98
N GLY A 111 9.49 9.63 18.76
CA GLY A 111 9.62 9.70 20.20
C GLY A 111 8.48 10.50 20.84
N ASP A 112 8.78 11.33 21.85
CA ASP A 112 7.81 12.18 22.56
C ASP A 112 7.02 13.14 21.65
N ALA A 113 7.55 13.46 20.46
CA ALA A 113 6.83 14.32 19.51
C ALA A 113 5.58 13.63 18.93
N GLY A 114 5.57 12.30 18.90
CA GLY A 114 4.46 11.49 18.44
C GLY A 114 3.30 11.36 19.44
N GLU A 115 3.50 11.72 20.70
CA GLU A 115 2.49 11.60 21.75
C GLU A 115 1.62 12.86 21.90
N LYS A 116 2.07 13.99 21.36
CA LYS A 116 1.39 15.29 21.51
C LYS A 116 0.21 15.44 20.55
N GLU A 117 -0.96 15.73 21.08
CA GLU A 117 -2.13 16.08 20.27
C GLU A 117 -1.83 17.19 19.26
N ARG A 118 -2.42 17.06 18.08
CA ARG A 118 -2.26 17.97 16.95
C ARG A 118 -3.59 18.30 16.32
N SER A 119 -3.75 19.54 15.91
CA SER A 119 -4.93 19.98 15.16
C SER A 119 -4.98 19.41 13.74
N TYR A 120 -3.85 18.93 13.23
CA TYR A 120 -3.72 18.32 11.91
C TYR A 120 -2.71 17.16 11.97
N ARG A 121 -3.11 15.97 11.50
CA ARG A 121 -2.20 14.83 11.41
C ARG A 121 -1.22 15.06 10.27
N ASN A 122 0.03 15.28 10.61
CA ASN A 122 1.10 15.51 9.65
C ASN A 122 2.35 14.65 9.89
N LEU A 123 2.35 13.79 10.92
CA LEU A 123 3.45 12.89 11.23
C LEU A 123 3.06 11.45 10.85
N TYR A 124 3.92 10.79 10.08
CA TYR A 124 3.70 9.45 9.54
C TYR A 124 4.91 8.55 9.82
N VAL A 125 4.68 7.45 10.51
CA VAL A 125 5.70 6.43 10.75
C VAL A 125 5.93 5.66 9.46
N TYR A 126 7.18 5.64 8.99
CA TYR A 126 7.64 4.92 7.82
C TYR A 126 8.69 3.90 8.27
N LYS A 127 8.30 2.64 8.41
CA LYS A 127 9.11 1.53 8.90
C LYS A 127 8.74 0.23 8.20
N ASP A 128 9.63 -0.75 8.25
CA ASP A 128 9.45 -2.10 7.69
C ASP A 128 8.45 -2.97 8.47
N GLU A 129 7.74 -2.41 9.44
CA GLU A 129 6.83 -3.15 10.33
C GLU A 129 5.66 -3.83 9.61
N TYR A 130 5.19 -3.24 8.49
CA TYR A 130 4.18 -3.87 7.63
C TYR A 130 4.81 -4.83 6.61
N GLN A 131 5.98 -4.47 6.08
CA GLN A 131 6.62 -5.14 4.95
C GLN A 131 6.93 -6.61 5.24
N TYR A 132 7.62 -6.89 6.35
CA TYR A 132 8.06 -8.25 6.65
C TYR A 132 6.92 -9.20 6.99
N PRO A 133 5.96 -8.88 7.87
CA PRO A 133 4.78 -9.73 8.10
C PRO A 133 3.99 -10.00 6.82
N ALA A 134 3.78 -8.98 5.98
CA ALA A 134 3.06 -9.13 4.72
C ALA A 134 3.79 -10.08 3.76
N ARG A 135 5.11 -9.93 3.58
CA ARG A 135 5.93 -10.82 2.74
C ARG A 135 5.95 -12.26 3.26
N LYS A 136 6.08 -12.43 4.59
CA LYS A 136 6.05 -13.75 5.23
C LYS A 136 4.71 -14.46 5.00
N MET A 137 3.59 -13.74 5.14
CA MET A 137 2.25 -14.28 4.87
C MET A 137 2.09 -14.69 3.42
N LEU A 138 2.48 -13.83 2.46
CA LEU A 138 2.38 -14.10 1.02
C LEU A 138 3.22 -15.30 0.58
N ASN A 139 4.43 -15.44 1.13
CA ASN A 139 5.44 -16.39 0.66
C ASN A 139 5.72 -17.54 1.63
N HIS A 140 4.96 -17.66 2.71
CA HIS A 140 4.99 -18.77 3.69
C HIS A 140 6.31 -18.89 4.48
N PHE A 141 6.88 -17.77 4.92
CA PHE A 141 8.08 -17.75 5.77
C PHE A 141 7.74 -17.53 7.26
N GLY A 142 7.33 -18.57 7.97
CA GLY A 142 7.07 -18.44 9.40
C GLY A 142 6.00 -17.37 9.70
N TYR A 143 4.84 -17.55 9.15
CA TYR A 143 3.70 -16.65 9.23
C TYR A 143 3.10 -16.58 10.63
N ASP A 144 2.67 -15.38 11.02
CA ASP A 144 1.89 -15.10 12.21
C ASP A 144 0.63 -14.32 11.81
N LEU A 145 -0.52 -14.94 11.99
CA LEU A 145 -1.80 -14.34 11.60
C LEU A 145 -2.18 -13.18 12.53
N ASP A 146 -1.84 -13.25 13.82
CA ASP A 146 -2.11 -12.18 14.78
C ASP A 146 -1.25 -10.95 14.44
N GLU A 147 0.05 -11.14 14.12
CA GLU A 147 0.93 -10.06 13.64
C GLU A 147 0.39 -9.43 12.36
N PHE A 148 -0.07 -10.25 11.42
CA PHE A 148 -0.68 -9.76 10.17
C PHE A 148 -1.93 -8.92 10.43
N ILE A 149 -2.84 -9.39 11.30
CA ILE A 149 -4.05 -8.66 11.70
C ILE A 149 -3.66 -7.30 12.31
N ASP A 150 -2.69 -7.29 13.23
CA ASP A 150 -2.24 -6.07 13.88
C ASP A 150 -1.70 -5.05 12.86
N GLN A 151 -0.94 -5.50 11.87
CA GLN A 151 -0.45 -4.61 10.81
C GLN A 151 -1.56 -4.12 9.89
N GLN A 152 -2.55 -4.97 9.54
CA GLN A 152 -3.67 -4.57 8.68
C GLN A 152 -4.52 -3.43 9.27
N ARG A 153 -4.69 -3.42 10.61
CA ARG A 153 -5.52 -2.46 11.34
C ARG A 153 -4.72 -1.33 12.01
N LYS A 154 -3.40 -1.28 11.81
CA LYS A 154 -2.53 -0.35 12.53
C LYS A 154 -2.84 1.09 12.15
N GLN A 155 -3.28 1.86 13.13
CA GLN A 155 -3.52 3.29 13.00
C GLN A 155 -3.37 3.95 14.38
N GLY A 156 -2.86 5.18 14.41
CA GLY A 156 -2.74 5.98 15.61
C GLY A 156 -3.72 7.16 15.62
N SER A 157 -4.03 7.69 16.78
CA SER A 157 -4.81 8.92 16.92
C SER A 157 -4.01 10.16 16.49
N VAL A 158 -2.70 10.16 16.73
CA VAL A 158 -1.77 11.27 16.43
C VAL A 158 -0.90 10.97 15.22
N LEU A 159 -0.31 9.77 15.18
CA LEU A 159 0.56 9.32 14.09
C LEU A 159 -0.23 8.57 13.03
N GLY A 160 0.10 8.79 11.75
CA GLY A 160 -0.25 7.89 10.66
C GLY A 160 0.81 6.80 10.51
N PHE A 161 0.47 5.70 9.82
CA PHE A 161 1.39 4.61 9.51
C PHE A 161 1.41 4.36 8.00
N VAL A 162 2.61 4.18 7.44
CA VAL A 162 2.80 3.88 6.03
C VAL A 162 2.94 2.37 5.84
N ASN A 163 2.10 1.80 4.98
CA ASN A 163 2.08 0.37 4.68
C ASN A 163 2.65 0.14 3.27
N TYR A 164 3.67 -0.69 3.16
CA TYR A 164 4.29 -1.08 1.90
C TYR A 164 4.80 -2.52 1.95
N ILE A 165 4.91 -3.14 0.78
CA ILE A 165 5.50 -4.48 0.61
C ILE A 165 6.84 -4.37 -0.12
N SER A 166 7.00 -3.33 -0.94
CA SER A 166 8.20 -3.00 -1.70
C SER A 166 8.48 -1.51 -1.61
N ASP A 167 9.75 -1.16 -1.58
CA ASP A 167 10.27 0.20 -1.67
C ASP A 167 11.61 0.19 -2.42
N ASN A 168 12.43 1.24 -2.30
CA ASN A 168 13.75 1.30 -2.93
C ASN A 168 14.78 0.34 -2.30
N ASN A 169 14.56 -0.11 -1.07
CA ASN A 169 15.49 -0.99 -0.34
C ASN A 169 15.02 -2.44 -0.34
N GLY A 170 15.07 -3.09 -1.49
CA GLY A 170 14.64 -4.46 -1.64
C GLY A 170 14.15 -4.78 -3.05
N PHE A 171 13.54 -5.95 -3.21
CA PHE A 171 12.93 -6.32 -4.47
C PHE A 171 11.73 -5.45 -4.80
N THR A 172 11.54 -5.15 -6.10
CA THR A 172 10.25 -4.66 -6.61
C THR A 172 9.15 -5.68 -6.32
N LEU A 173 7.90 -5.26 -6.35
CA LEU A 173 6.78 -6.18 -6.10
C LEU A 173 6.75 -7.36 -7.10
N ALA A 174 7.17 -7.14 -8.34
CA ALA A 174 7.28 -8.21 -9.33
C ALA A 174 8.43 -9.18 -9.01
N ASP A 175 9.59 -8.65 -8.63
CA ASP A 175 10.78 -9.45 -8.34
C ASP A 175 10.62 -10.28 -7.06
N LEU A 176 9.82 -9.80 -6.11
CA LEU A 176 9.45 -10.53 -4.89
C LEU A 176 8.83 -11.91 -5.18
N PHE A 177 8.19 -12.06 -6.34
CA PHE A 177 7.56 -13.31 -6.79
C PHE A 177 8.32 -13.99 -7.94
N MET A 178 9.52 -13.49 -8.28
CA MET A 178 10.33 -14.05 -9.37
C MET A 178 11.72 -14.51 -8.93
N TYR A 179 12.25 -13.98 -7.84
CA TYR A 179 13.62 -14.23 -7.41
C TYR A 179 13.66 -14.67 -5.95
N ASN A 180 14.44 -15.71 -5.64
CA ASN A 180 14.79 -16.09 -4.28
C ASN A 180 16.09 -15.41 -3.85
N GLU A 181 17.04 -15.31 -4.79
CA GLU A 181 18.35 -14.72 -4.56
C GLU A 181 18.40 -13.30 -5.12
N ARG A 182 19.20 -12.45 -4.50
CA ARG A 182 19.50 -11.13 -5.04
C ARG A 182 20.49 -11.23 -6.20
N HIS A 183 20.31 -10.40 -7.20
CA HIS A 183 21.16 -10.31 -8.39
C HIS A 183 21.76 -8.90 -8.49
N ASN A 184 22.68 -8.59 -7.56
CA ASN A 184 23.34 -7.28 -7.43
C ASN A 184 24.77 -7.30 -8.03
N GLU A 185 25.13 -8.30 -8.83
CA GLU A 185 26.47 -8.47 -9.40
C GLU A 185 26.92 -7.21 -10.15
N ASP A 186 25.98 -6.58 -10.88
CA ASP A 186 26.22 -5.36 -11.64
C ASP A 186 26.48 -4.14 -10.74
N ASN A 187 26.27 -4.22 -9.43
CA ASN A 187 26.63 -3.15 -8.49
C ASN A 187 28.15 -3.12 -8.22
N GLY A 188 28.87 -4.21 -8.47
CA GLY A 188 30.31 -4.30 -8.28
C GLY A 188 30.74 -4.54 -6.82
N GLU A 189 29.82 -5.00 -5.97
CA GLU A 189 30.04 -5.30 -4.54
C GLU A 189 29.97 -6.80 -4.27
N ASN A 190 30.31 -7.64 -5.26
CA ASN A 190 30.30 -9.10 -5.18
C ASN A 190 28.96 -9.69 -4.72
N ASN A 191 27.85 -9.07 -5.08
CA ASN A 191 26.49 -9.46 -4.66
C ASN A 191 26.32 -9.51 -3.13
N CYS A 192 27.07 -8.71 -2.36
CA CYS A 192 27.03 -8.66 -0.90
C CYS A 192 26.19 -7.50 -0.36
N ASP A 193 25.86 -6.53 -1.21
CA ASP A 193 25.07 -5.35 -0.91
C ASP A 193 23.55 -5.63 -0.93
N GLY A 194 22.76 -4.67 -0.47
CA GLY A 194 21.32 -4.73 -0.42
C GLY A 194 20.75 -5.60 0.71
N ASN A 195 19.43 -5.66 0.77
CA ASN A 195 18.72 -6.36 1.83
C ASN A 195 18.90 -7.88 1.72
N ALA A 196 19.34 -8.53 2.81
CA ALA A 196 19.51 -9.99 2.87
C ALA A 196 18.17 -10.72 3.14
N TRP A 197 17.17 -10.05 3.70
CA TRP A 197 15.91 -10.62 4.17
C TRP A 197 14.74 -10.23 3.24
N ASN A 198 14.72 -10.83 2.04
CA ASN A 198 13.68 -10.48 1.07
C ASN A 198 12.34 -11.18 1.33
N PHE A 199 12.32 -12.36 1.96
CA PHE A 199 11.12 -13.18 2.14
C PHE A 199 10.35 -13.37 0.82
N SER A 200 11.09 -13.60 -0.26
CA SER A 200 10.60 -13.75 -1.64
C SER A 200 10.39 -15.21 -2.01
N ASN A 201 9.66 -15.46 -3.10
CA ASN A 201 9.45 -16.81 -3.61
C ASN A 201 9.39 -16.84 -5.14
N ASN A 202 10.31 -17.56 -5.77
CA ASN A 202 10.39 -17.70 -7.24
C ASN A 202 9.43 -18.74 -7.80
N TYR A 203 8.72 -19.49 -6.95
CA TYR A 203 7.80 -20.59 -7.33
C TYR A 203 8.46 -21.68 -8.21
N GLY A 204 9.74 -21.95 -7.94
CA GLY A 204 10.51 -23.03 -8.59
C GLY A 204 11.21 -22.64 -9.88
N VAL A 205 11.27 -21.36 -10.23
CA VAL A 205 12.08 -20.86 -11.35
C VAL A 205 12.61 -19.47 -11.01
N GLU A 206 13.92 -19.32 -10.97
CA GLU A 206 14.58 -18.05 -10.77
C GLU A 206 14.43 -17.16 -12.00
N GLY A 207 13.90 -15.93 -11.80
CA GLY A 207 13.66 -14.99 -12.87
C GLY A 207 12.49 -15.27 -13.80
N PRO A 208 12.48 -14.69 -15.01
CA PRO A 208 11.41 -14.84 -15.99
C PRO A 208 11.24 -16.30 -16.48
N THR A 209 10.02 -16.72 -16.78
CA THR A 209 9.72 -18.08 -17.27
C THR A 209 8.58 -18.11 -18.27
N ALA A 210 8.60 -19.08 -19.18
CA ALA A 210 7.50 -19.38 -20.10
C ALA A 210 6.43 -20.30 -19.49
N LYS A 211 6.66 -20.86 -18.28
CA LYS A 211 5.72 -21.78 -17.61
C LYS A 211 4.46 -21.03 -17.18
N ARG A 212 3.35 -21.26 -17.87
CA ARG A 212 2.08 -20.53 -17.68
C ARG A 212 1.53 -20.63 -16.26
N TYR A 213 1.63 -21.80 -15.62
CA TYR A 213 1.10 -22.00 -14.27
C TYR A 213 1.85 -21.17 -13.23
N ILE A 214 3.20 -21.04 -13.36
CA ILE A 214 4.03 -20.19 -12.49
C ILE A 214 3.64 -18.73 -12.69
N ASN A 215 3.54 -18.26 -13.94
CA ASN A 215 3.17 -16.89 -14.22
C ASN A 215 1.76 -16.53 -13.72
N ARG A 216 0.81 -17.47 -13.75
CA ARG A 216 -0.51 -17.27 -13.15
C ARG A 216 -0.41 -17.10 -11.63
N LEU A 217 0.36 -17.96 -10.95
CA LEU A 217 0.54 -17.87 -9.51
C LEU A 217 1.25 -16.56 -9.10
N ARG A 218 2.33 -16.19 -9.81
CA ARG A 218 3.03 -14.91 -9.62
C ARG A 218 2.10 -13.70 -9.79
N LYS A 219 1.27 -13.69 -10.83
CA LYS A 219 0.27 -12.63 -11.04
C LYS A 219 -0.79 -12.61 -9.94
N ARG A 220 -1.22 -13.77 -9.44
CA ARG A 220 -2.16 -13.85 -8.33
C ARG A 220 -1.55 -13.28 -7.06
N GLN A 221 -0.32 -13.63 -6.73
CA GLN A 221 0.37 -13.11 -5.55
C GLN A 221 0.66 -11.62 -5.66
N TRP A 222 0.97 -11.13 -6.84
CA TRP A 222 1.05 -9.69 -7.08
C TRP A 222 -0.30 -8.99 -6.79
N ARG A 223 -1.43 -9.56 -7.25
CA ARG A 223 -2.77 -9.03 -6.92
C ARG A 223 -3.05 -9.09 -5.42
N ASN A 224 -2.67 -10.19 -4.76
CA ASN A 224 -2.81 -10.33 -3.32
C ASN A 224 -2.02 -9.24 -2.57
N ALA A 225 -0.79 -8.98 -2.97
CA ALA A 225 0.03 -7.92 -2.37
C ALA A 225 -0.61 -6.54 -2.52
N ILE A 226 -1.12 -6.19 -3.70
CA ILE A 226 -1.86 -4.95 -3.94
C ILE A 226 -3.11 -4.88 -3.02
N LEU A 227 -3.87 -5.97 -2.93
CA LEU A 227 -5.06 -6.01 -2.07
C LEU A 227 -4.69 -5.87 -0.59
N MET A 228 -3.63 -6.52 -0.12
CA MET A 228 -3.18 -6.40 1.27
C MET A 228 -2.87 -4.94 1.63
N ILE A 229 -2.10 -4.23 0.80
CA ILE A 229 -1.77 -2.82 1.03
C ILE A 229 -3.03 -1.94 0.96
N MET A 230 -3.87 -2.15 -0.04
CA MET A 230 -5.03 -1.29 -0.29
C MET A 230 -6.20 -1.54 0.66
N MET A 231 -6.31 -2.71 1.28
CA MET A 231 -7.35 -3.03 2.27
C MET A 231 -6.87 -2.77 3.71
N ALA A 232 -5.60 -2.45 3.93
CA ALA A 232 -5.08 -2.09 5.24
C ALA A 232 -5.48 -0.67 5.64
N GLN A 233 -5.62 -0.41 6.94
CA GLN A 233 -6.08 0.89 7.46
C GLN A 233 -5.05 2.03 7.26
N GLY A 234 -3.75 1.74 7.28
CA GLY A 234 -2.69 2.73 7.11
C GLY A 234 -2.64 3.39 5.73
N VAL A 235 -1.65 4.22 5.51
CA VAL A 235 -1.40 4.91 4.23
C VAL A 235 -0.69 3.94 3.27
N PRO A 236 -1.29 3.57 2.14
CA PRO A 236 -0.64 2.69 1.18
C PRO A 236 0.49 3.41 0.45
N LEU A 237 1.65 2.75 0.34
CA LEU A 237 2.77 3.18 -0.46
C LEU A 237 3.13 2.10 -1.47
N LEU A 238 3.37 2.49 -2.72
CA LEU A 238 3.86 1.64 -3.78
C LEU A 238 5.16 2.20 -4.34
N TRP A 239 6.11 1.32 -4.62
CA TRP A 239 7.29 1.66 -5.38
C TRP A 239 6.91 1.92 -6.84
N SER A 240 7.46 2.98 -7.43
CA SER A 240 7.14 3.36 -8.83
C SER A 240 7.36 2.21 -9.80
N GLY A 241 6.31 1.87 -10.57
CA GLY A 241 6.30 0.75 -11.51
C GLY A 241 5.67 -0.53 -10.96
N ASP A 242 5.48 -0.65 -9.64
CA ASP A 242 4.83 -1.82 -9.05
C ASP A 242 3.37 -1.96 -9.49
N GLU A 243 2.70 -0.83 -9.79
CA GLU A 243 1.32 -0.79 -10.29
C GLU A 243 1.12 -1.51 -11.63
N PHE A 244 2.18 -1.75 -12.38
CA PHE A 244 2.16 -2.58 -13.60
C PHE A 244 3.26 -3.66 -13.60
N GLY A 245 3.85 -3.96 -12.43
CA GLY A 245 4.78 -5.08 -12.24
C GLY A 245 6.14 -4.85 -12.90
N ASN A 246 6.71 -3.65 -12.78
CA ASN A 246 8.09 -3.38 -13.18
C ASN A 246 9.07 -4.30 -12.43
N SER A 247 10.16 -4.69 -13.07
CA SER A 247 11.20 -5.57 -12.53
C SER A 247 12.55 -4.89 -12.67
N GLN A 248 13.38 -5.05 -11.66
CA GLN A 248 14.80 -4.67 -11.65
C GLN A 248 15.71 -5.89 -11.86
N ALA A 249 15.18 -6.95 -12.49
CA ALA A 249 15.88 -8.20 -12.81
C ALA A 249 16.52 -8.89 -11.58
N GLY A 250 15.88 -8.76 -10.40
CA GLY A 250 16.40 -9.33 -9.15
C GLY A 250 17.47 -8.50 -8.47
N ASN A 251 17.80 -7.30 -9.00
CA ASN A 251 18.62 -6.36 -8.27
C ASN A 251 17.78 -5.67 -7.19
N ASN A 252 18.13 -5.89 -5.91
CA ASN A 252 17.38 -5.36 -4.78
C ASN A 252 18.05 -4.12 -4.14
N ASN A 253 19.03 -3.50 -4.84
CA ASN A 253 19.77 -2.33 -4.38
C ASN A 253 20.29 -1.50 -5.56
N ALA A 254 19.38 -1.02 -6.41
CA ALA A 254 19.71 -0.38 -7.68
C ALA A 254 20.28 1.05 -7.56
N TYR A 255 20.89 1.42 -6.43
CA TYR A 255 21.38 2.78 -6.13
C TYR A 255 22.38 3.32 -7.15
N CYS A 256 23.14 2.44 -7.79
CA CYS A 256 24.18 2.79 -8.77
C CYS A 256 23.83 2.42 -10.21
N GLN A 257 22.58 2.05 -10.48
CA GLN A 257 22.12 1.55 -11.77
C GLN A 257 21.39 2.64 -12.57
N ASP A 258 22.12 3.50 -13.27
CA ASP A 258 21.54 4.44 -14.25
C ASP A 258 21.42 3.77 -15.63
N ASN A 259 20.69 2.68 -15.69
CA ASN A 259 20.49 1.83 -16.85
C ASN A 259 19.14 1.09 -16.75
N PRO A 260 18.78 0.19 -17.70
CA PRO A 260 17.49 -0.53 -17.67
C PRO A 260 17.19 -1.34 -16.40
N ILE A 261 18.17 -1.66 -15.55
CA ILE A 261 17.92 -2.27 -14.24
C ILE A 261 17.23 -1.27 -13.31
N GLY A 262 17.77 -0.05 -13.19
CA GLY A 262 17.21 0.99 -12.33
C GLY A 262 16.06 1.79 -12.96
N TRP A 263 15.91 1.73 -14.29
CA TRP A 263 14.87 2.51 -14.98
C TRP A 263 13.51 1.82 -14.97
N ILE A 264 12.45 2.63 -14.96
CA ILE A 264 11.09 2.13 -15.21
C ILE A 264 10.95 1.81 -16.69
N ASN A 265 10.55 0.58 -16.99
CA ASN A 265 10.29 0.15 -18.37
C ASN A 265 8.89 0.57 -18.82
N TRP A 266 8.76 1.80 -19.30
CA TRP A 266 7.48 2.34 -19.81
C TRP A 266 6.90 1.58 -21.01
N LYS A 267 7.71 0.79 -21.74
CA LYS A 267 7.19 -0.08 -22.82
C LYS A 267 6.42 -1.26 -22.25
N SER A 268 6.80 -1.76 -21.08
CA SER A 268 6.11 -2.86 -20.41
C SER A 268 4.74 -2.44 -19.85
N GLU A 269 4.51 -1.17 -19.54
CA GLU A 269 3.21 -0.65 -19.10
C GLU A 269 2.10 -0.99 -20.11
N ARG A 270 2.38 -0.88 -21.42
CA ARG A 270 1.40 -1.23 -22.45
C ARG A 270 1.08 -2.71 -22.51
N SER A 271 2.07 -3.57 -22.33
CA SER A 271 1.90 -5.04 -22.34
C SER A 271 1.25 -5.57 -21.06
N ARG A 272 1.31 -4.79 -19.97
CA ARG A 272 0.76 -5.12 -18.64
C ARG A 272 -0.40 -4.22 -18.24
N ARG A 273 -1.14 -3.73 -19.22
CA ARG A 273 -2.30 -2.86 -19.03
C ARG A 273 -3.36 -3.47 -18.11
N ASP A 274 -3.50 -4.80 -18.11
CA ASP A 274 -4.39 -5.54 -17.21
C ASP A 274 -4.02 -5.35 -15.73
N GLN A 275 -2.72 -5.37 -15.39
CA GLN A 275 -2.25 -5.14 -14.03
C GLN A 275 -2.50 -3.70 -13.59
N LYS A 276 -2.14 -2.73 -14.43
CA LYS A 276 -2.41 -1.31 -14.17
C LYS A 276 -3.90 -1.03 -13.96
N LEU A 277 -4.76 -1.59 -14.82
CA LEU A 277 -6.21 -1.43 -14.70
C LEU A 277 -6.74 -2.06 -13.39
N PHE A 278 -6.21 -3.23 -13.01
CA PHE A 278 -6.55 -3.84 -11.72
C PHE A 278 -6.18 -2.91 -10.56
N PHE A 279 -4.95 -2.39 -10.55
CA PHE A 279 -4.51 -1.43 -9.54
C PHE A 279 -5.40 -0.19 -9.48
N GLU A 280 -5.68 0.44 -10.62
CA GLU A 280 -6.54 1.63 -10.72
C GLU A 280 -7.95 1.37 -10.14
N ASN A 281 -8.52 0.21 -10.44
CA ASN A 281 -9.83 -0.20 -9.92
C ASN A 281 -9.81 -0.44 -8.41
N VAL A 282 -8.77 -1.11 -7.88
CA VAL A 282 -8.62 -1.34 -6.43
C VAL A 282 -8.40 -0.02 -5.69
N ALA A 283 -7.59 0.89 -6.24
CA ALA A 283 -7.39 2.22 -5.67
C ALA A 283 -8.68 3.05 -5.67
N ARG A 284 -9.50 2.91 -6.71
CA ARG A 284 -10.84 3.52 -6.76
C ARG A 284 -11.75 2.93 -5.69
N PHE A 285 -11.80 1.59 -5.58
CA PHE A 285 -12.58 0.91 -4.56
C PHE A 285 -12.24 1.42 -3.15
N ARG A 286 -10.94 1.54 -2.81
CA ARG A 286 -10.52 2.10 -1.53
C ARG A 286 -11.03 3.53 -1.31
N ARG A 287 -11.02 4.41 -2.32
CA ARG A 287 -11.54 5.77 -2.22
C ARG A 287 -13.06 5.81 -2.02
N GLU A 288 -13.77 4.88 -2.65
CA GLU A 288 -15.23 4.74 -2.53
C GLU A 288 -15.65 4.09 -1.20
N HIS A 289 -14.71 3.51 -0.44
CA HIS A 289 -14.95 2.89 0.86
C HIS A 289 -14.04 3.50 1.95
N PRO A 290 -14.33 4.74 2.40
CA PRO A 290 -13.46 5.47 3.33
C PRO A 290 -13.28 4.77 4.68
N ILE A 291 -14.12 3.81 5.05
CA ILE A 291 -13.94 2.98 6.24
C ILE A 291 -12.57 2.28 6.26
N LEU A 292 -12.02 1.89 5.09
CA LEU A 292 -10.69 1.28 4.95
C LEU A 292 -9.55 2.25 5.29
N ALA A 293 -9.82 3.55 5.20
CA ALA A 293 -8.87 4.63 5.48
C ALA A 293 -9.24 5.44 6.73
N ASN A 294 -10.04 4.84 7.63
CA ASN A 294 -10.48 5.53 8.84
C ASN A 294 -9.27 6.11 9.60
N PRO A 295 -9.26 7.43 9.88
CA PRO A 295 -8.12 8.09 10.51
C PRO A 295 -7.92 7.71 11.97
N MET A 296 -8.93 7.17 12.65
CA MET A 296 -8.85 6.77 14.05
C MET A 296 -8.71 5.25 14.18
N PRO A 297 -8.03 4.75 15.23
CA PRO A 297 -7.98 3.33 15.53
C PRO A 297 -9.38 2.73 15.65
N PHE A 298 -9.56 1.50 15.15
CA PHE A 298 -10.78 0.73 15.40
C PHE A 298 -10.85 0.29 16.87
N GLN A 299 -12.08 0.29 17.43
CA GLN A 299 -12.33 0.00 18.84
C GLN A 299 -12.84 -1.42 19.07
N PHE A 300 -13.17 -2.18 18.01
CA PHE A 300 -13.69 -3.55 18.04
C PHE A 300 -14.98 -3.70 18.87
N CYS A 301 -15.76 -2.65 19.00
CA CYS A 301 -17.01 -2.63 19.73
C CYS A 301 -18.08 -1.85 19.00
N ASP A 302 -19.34 -2.14 19.35
CA ASP A 302 -20.52 -1.47 18.79
C ASP A 302 -20.87 -0.21 19.60
N TYR A 303 -20.02 0.83 19.51
CA TYR A 303 -20.25 2.09 20.23
C TYR A 303 -21.34 2.99 19.62
N LYS A 304 -21.89 2.60 18.46
CA LYS A 304 -23.03 3.30 17.83
C LYS A 304 -24.35 2.53 17.97
N ALA A 305 -24.36 1.38 18.64
CA ALA A 305 -25.51 0.50 18.80
C ALA A 305 -26.16 0.07 17.45
N LEU A 306 -25.34 -0.33 16.50
CA LEU A 306 -25.74 -0.71 15.14
C LEU A 306 -25.91 -2.24 14.96
N GLY A 307 -25.58 -3.02 15.98
CA GLY A 307 -25.60 -4.49 15.96
C GLY A 307 -24.33 -5.12 15.37
N CYS A 308 -23.29 -4.33 15.07
CA CYS A 308 -21.99 -4.80 14.65
C CYS A 308 -20.89 -3.85 15.15
N PRO A 309 -19.67 -4.36 15.47
CA PRO A 309 -18.52 -3.52 15.77
C PRO A 309 -17.99 -2.83 14.51
N ASP A 310 -17.17 -1.80 14.69
CA ASP A 310 -16.51 -1.07 13.59
C ASP A 310 -15.57 -1.95 12.76
N LEU A 311 -14.89 -2.91 13.40
CA LEU A 311 -14.10 -3.97 12.77
C LEU A 311 -14.31 -5.29 13.51
N SER A 312 -14.48 -6.39 12.76
CA SER A 312 -14.60 -7.74 13.32
C SER A 312 -13.88 -8.78 12.47
N PHE A 313 -13.60 -9.94 13.10
CA PHE A 313 -12.87 -11.04 12.50
C PHE A 313 -13.74 -12.29 12.42
N HIS A 314 -13.57 -13.08 11.36
CA HIS A 314 -14.40 -14.24 11.05
C HIS A 314 -13.52 -15.38 10.52
N GLY A 315 -13.82 -16.60 10.98
CA GLY A 315 -13.25 -17.85 10.49
C GLY A 315 -14.29 -18.66 9.73
N GLU A 316 -14.27 -20.00 9.92
CA GLU A 316 -15.34 -20.89 9.43
C GLU A 316 -16.71 -20.54 10.03
N ASN A 317 -16.69 -19.97 11.25
CA ASN A 317 -17.87 -19.43 11.90
C ASN A 317 -17.76 -17.89 11.98
N ALA A 318 -18.92 -17.23 11.83
CA ALA A 318 -19.00 -15.78 11.97
C ALA A 318 -18.75 -15.33 13.42
N TRP A 319 -18.23 -14.12 13.60
CA TRP A 319 -18.03 -13.47 14.90
C TRP A 319 -17.02 -14.17 15.84
N MET A 320 -16.08 -14.90 15.32
CA MET A 320 -14.98 -15.47 16.08
C MET A 320 -13.83 -14.48 16.16
N ILE A 321 -13.38 -14.17 17.37
CA ILE A 321 -12.34 -13.15 17.63
C ILE A 321 -10.94 -13.66 17.19
N ARG A 322 -10.73 -14.98 17.14
CA ARG A 322 -9.47 -15.59 16.72
C ARG A 322 -9.72 -16.87 15.93
N PRO A 323 -9.05 -17.07 14.79
CA PRO A 323 -9.02 -18.36 14.14
C PRO A 323 -8.39 -19.37 15.11
N GLN A 324 -9.13 -20.41 15.47
CA GLN A 324 -8.54 -21.49 16.28
C GLN A 324 -7.61 -22.33 15.40
N GLY A 325 -6.40 -22.64 15.92
CA GLY A 325 -5.54 -23.67 15.34
C GLY A 325 -4.59 -23.24 14.24
N GLY A 326 -4.07 -22.02 14.21
CA GLY A 326 -3.01 -21.62 13.28
C GLY A 326 -3.43 -21.59 11.82
N GLY A 327 -4.71 -21.35 11.55
CA GLY A 327 -5.26 -21.25 10.20
C GLY A 327 -4.66 -20.10 9.41
N LEU A 328 -4.44 -20.31 8.10
CA LEU A 328 -3.95 -19.31 7.14
C LEU A 328 -5.10 -18.58 6.42
N ALA A 329 -6.31 -18.59 7.00
CA ALA A 329 -7.47 -17.96 6.41
C ALA A 329 -8.20 -17.08 7.44
N LEU A 330 -8.66 -15.92 6.97
CA LEU A 330 -9.27 -14.89 7.81
C LEU A 330 -10.28 -14.06 7.01
N GLY A 331 -11.43 -13.78 7.59
CA GLY A 331 -12.34 -12.73 7.16
C GLY A 331 -12.24 -11.49 8.04
N MET A 332 -12.11 -10.31 7.46
CA MET A 332 -12.16 -9.02 8.14
C MET A 332 -13.37 -8.23 7.64
N LEU A 333 -14.28 -7.89 8.54
CA LEU A 333 -15.45 -7.08 8.26
C LEU A 333 -15.24 -5.66 8.78
N TYR A 334 -15.21 -4.70 7.89
CA TYR A 334 -15.22 -3.27 8.15
C TYR A 334 -16.66 -2.75 8.02
N CYS A 335 -17.26 -2.31 9.12
CA CYS A 335 -18.63 -1.80 9.11
C CYS A 335 -18.66 -0.35 8.60
N GLY A 336 -19.21 -0.13 7.40
CA GLY A 336 -19.23 1.15 6.70
C GLY A 336 -19.92 2.28 7.46
N ALA A 337 -20.87 1.96 8.33
CA ALA A 337 -21.57 2.93 9.18
C ALA A 337 -20.66 3.64 10.20
N TYR A 338 -19.44 3.15 10.43
CA TYR A 338 -18.41 3.79 11.25
C TYR A 338 -17.46 4.68 10.44
N SER A 339 -17.65 4.76 9.12
CA SER A 339 -16.86 5.68 8.27
C SER A 339 -17.01 7.12 8.75
N VAL A 340 -15.94 7.89 8.60
CA VAL A 340 -15.95 9.35 8.85
C VAL A 340 -16.77 10.09 7.81
N ASP A 341 -16.92 9.53 6.60
CA ASP A 341 -17.75 10.08 5.54
C ASP A 341 -19.11 9.36 5.51
N ALA A 342 -20.15 10.07 5.95
CA ALA A 342 -21.51 9.54 6.00
C ALA A 342 -22.13 9.26 4.61
N ALA A 343 -21.54 9.73 3.53
CA ALA A 343 -22.02 9.46 2.16
C ALA A 343 -21.69 8.03 1.70
N TYR A 344 -20.69 7.39 2.32
CA TYR A 344 -20.18 6.07 1.94
C TYR A 344 -20.27 5.09 3.11
N GLN A 345 -21.36 4.34 3.19
CA GLN A 345 -21.69 3.44 4.30
C GLN A 345 -21.76 1.97 3.89
N GLU A 346 -21.19 1.60 2.75
CA GLU A 346 -21.10 0.19 2.38
C GLU A 346 -20.13 -0.54 3.32
N ASP A 347 -20.56 -1.72 3.80
CA ASP A 347 -19.68 -2.59 4.55
C ASP A 347 -18.70 -3.26 3.61
N VAL A 348 -17.46 -3.47 4.08
CA VAL A 348 -16.44 -4.16 3.30
C VAL A 348 -16.02 -5.42 4.03
N TYR A 349 -16.09 -6.57 3.36
CA TYR A 349 -15.58 -7.83 3.85
C TYR A 349 -14.40 -8.28 3.01
N VAL A 350 -13.24 -8.44 3.64
CA VAL A 350 -12.02 -8.92 3.00
C VAL A 350 -11.73 -10.33 3.48
N ALA A 351 -11.82 -11.29 2.59
CA ALA A 351 -11.57 -12.71 2.84
C ALA A 351 -10.19 -13.10 2.34
N TYR A 352 -9.32 -13.51 3.25
CA TYR A 352 -7.95 -13.93 2.99
C TYR A 352 -7.83 -15.45 3.09
N ASN A 353 -7.22 -16.08 2.10
CA ASN A 353 -6.73 -17.46 2.18
C ASN A 353 -5.27 -17.49 1.70
N PHE A 354 -4.35 -17.57 2.63
CA PHE A 354 -2.92 -17.71 2.35
C PHE A 354 -2.48 -19.17 2.20
N SER A 355 -3.35 -20.14 2.50
CA SER A 355 -3.02 -21.57 2.43
C SER A 355 -2.93 -22.10 1.00
N ALA A 356 -2.30 -23.26 0.86
CA ALA A 356 -2.23 -24.02 -0.39
C ALA A 356 -3.48 -24.88 -0.66
N SER A 357 -4.50 -24.81 0.22
CA SER A 357 -5.76 -25.54 0.09
C SER A 357 -6.95 -24.59 -0.01
N GLU A 358 -8.06 -25.11 -0.53
CA GLU A 358 -9.33 -24.41 -0.50
C GLU A 358 -9.84 -24.26 0.94
N THR A 359 -10.44 -23.13 1.26
CA THR A 359 -10.96 -22.82 2.59
C THR A 359 -12.33 -22.16 2.48
N VAL A 360 -13.19 -22.41 3.46
CA VAL A 360 -14.51 -21.78 3.58
C VAL A 360 -14.49 -20.80 4.75
N LEU A 361 -14.94 -19.58 4.51
CA LEU A 361 -15.13 -18.56 5.54
C LEU A 361 -16.61 -18.19 5.66
N ALA A 362 -17.07 -17.94 6.89
CA ALA A 362 -18.40 -17.45 7.12
C ALA A 362 -18.57 -16.01 6.65
N LEU A 363 -19.69 -15.71 6.00
CA LEU A 363 -20.14 -14.35 5.71
C LEU A 363 -21.12 -13.90 6.78
N PRO A 364 -20.77 -12.91 7.62
CA PRO A 364 -21.69 -12.37 8.62
C PRO A 364 -22.85 -11.66 7.94
N GLY A 365 -24.02 -11.65 8.60
CA GLY A 365 -25.18 -10.94 8.07
C GLY A 365 -24.97 -9.43 8.05
N VAL A 366 -25.36 -8.78 6.97
CA VAL A 366 -25.29 -7.31 6.77
C VAL A 366 -26.64 -6.61 6.98
N GLY A 367 -27.54 -7.21 7.75
CA GLY A 367 -28.89 -6.70 7.99
C GLY A 367 -29.91 -7.21 6.97
N LYS A 368 -31.20 -6.83 7.17
CA LYS A 368 -32.32 -7.39 6.38
C LYS A 368 -32.47 -6.79 4.97
N THR A 369 -31.91 -5.62 4.74
CA THR A 369 -32.05 -4.87 3.48
C THR A 369 -30.81 -4.93 2.59
N ARG A 370 -29.71 -5.47 3.08
CA ARG A 370 -28.43 -5.59 2.40
C ARG A 370 -28.09 -7.04 2.10
N GLN A 371 -27.22 -7.23 1.10
CA GLN A 371 -26.60 -8.51 0.79
C GLN A 371 -25.15 -8.30 0.32
N TRP A 372 -24.35 -9.37 0.37
CA TRP A 372 -22.98 -9.35 -0.07
C TRP A 372 -22.85 -9.43 -1.60
N TYR A 373 -21.97 -8.60 -2.14
CA TYR A 373 -21.59 -8.60 -3.55
C TYR A 373 -20.08 -8.79 -3.68
N LEU A 374 -19.66 -9.86 -4.34
CA LEU A 374 -18.26 -10.07 -4.68
C LEU A 374 -17.84 -9.04 -5.73
N GLN A 375 -16.88 -8.21 -5.39
CA GLN A 375 -16.33 -7.17 -6.25
C GLN A 375 -14.97 -7.53 -6.80
N ILE A 376 -14.11 -8.17 -5.99
CA ILE A 376 -12.72 -8.49 -6.34
C ILE A 376 -12.44 -9.95 -6.02
N ASP A 377 -11.83 -10.67 -6.97
CA ASP A 377 -11.32 -12.04 -6.81
C ASP A 377 -9.93 -12.15 -7.39
N SER A 378 -8.91 -12.24 -6.53
CA SER A 378 -7.51 -12.32 -6.98
C SER A 378 -7.19 -13.60 -7.75
N SER A 379 -8.02 -14.64 -7.62
CA SER A 379 -7.84 -15.92 -8.31
C SER A 379 -8.38 -15.92 -9.76
N ASP A 380 -9.24 -14.96 -10.10
CA ASP A 380 -9.74 -14.83 -11.48
C ASP A 380 -8.67 -14.16 -12.36
N ASP A 381 -8.14 -14.91 -13.30
CA ASP A 381 -7.08 -14.41 -14.20
C ASP A 381 -7.61 -13.50 -15.31
N LYS A 382 -8.91 -13.51 -15.58
CA LYS A 382 -9.52 -12.74 -16.68
C LYS A 382 -10.15 -11.44 -16.17
N THR A 383 -10.92 -11.55 -15.10
CA THR A 383 -11.71 -10.44 -14.54
C THR A 383 -11.53 -10.36 -13.01
N PRO A 384 -10.30 -10.09 -12.52
CA PRO A 384 -10.04 -10.06 -11.08
C PRO A 384 -10.77 -8.92 -10.36
N TYR A 385 -11.17 -7.90 -11.08
CA TYR A 385 -12.10 -6.85 -10.62
C TYR A 385 -13.38 -6.93 -11.46
N LEU A 386 -14.51 -7.16 -10.82
CA LEU A 386 -15.78 -7.35 -11.48
C LEU A 386 -16.45 -5.98 -11.75
N ALA A 387 -16.66 -5.63 -13.02
CA ALA A 387 -17.40 -4.43 -13.39
C ALA A 387 -18.86 -4.52 -12.92
N GLU A 388 -19.44 -5.72 -12.97
CA GLU A 388 -20.74 -6.07 -12.40
C GLU A 388 -20.53 -7.04 -11.24
N PRO A 389 -20.67 -6.56 -9.98
CA PRO A 389 -20.46 -7.40 -8.79
C PRO A 389 -21.44 -8.57 -8.73
N LYS A 390 -20.95 -9.72 -8.29
CA LYS A 390 -21.75 -10.96 -8.18
C LYS A 390 -22.37 -11.08 -6.79
N VAL A 391 -23.65 -11.36 -6.73
CA VAL A 391 -24.37 -11.62 -5.46
C VAL A 391 -23.82 -12.88 -4.81
N CYS A 392 -23.52 -12.80 -3.51
CA CYS A 392 -23.21 -13.91 -2.63
C CYS A 392 -24.40 -14.09 -1.67
N ALA A 393 -25.30 -15.01 -2.01
CA ALA A 393 -26.52 -15.26 -1.25
C ALA A 393 -26.33 -16.23 -0.08
N GLU A 394 -25.26 -17.02 -0.11
CA GLU A 394 -24.93 -18.00 0.92
C GLU A 394 -24.28 -17.33 2.13
N GLY A 395 -24.48 -17.89 3.33
CA GLY A 395 -23.86 -17.43 4.58
C GLY A 395 -22.38 -17.76 4.71
N ASN A 396 -21.71 -18.16 3.63
CA ASN A 396 -20.29 -18.47 3.56
C ASN A 396 -19.70 -18.14 2.18
N ILE A 397 -18.38 -18.13 2.11
CA ILE A 397 -17.62 -17.96 0.87
C ILE A 397 -16.47 -18.97 0.81
N THR A 398 -16.37 -19.68 -0.30
CA THR A 398 -15.25 -20.59 -0.57
C THR A 398 -14.13 -19.83 -1.25
N LEU A 399 -12.90 -19.95 -0.76
CA LEU A 399 -11.69 -19.32 -1.31
C LEU A 399 -10.74 -20.36 -1.86
N PRO A 400 -10.38 -20.30 -3.13
CA PRO A 400 -9.28 -21.12 -3.67
C PRO A 400 -7.95 -20.86 -2.93
N PRO A 401 -6.93 -21.72 -3.11
CA PRO A 401 -5.59 -21.50 -2.57
C PRO A 401 -5.02 -20.14 -2.96
N HIS A 402 -4.28 -19.50 -2.04
CA HIS A 402 -3.58 -18.23 -2.26
C HIS A 402 -4.49 -17.14 -2.85
N THR A 403 -5.66 -16.93 -2.26
CA THR A 403 -6.69 -16.03 -2.81
C THR A 403 -7.14 -15.01 -1.78
N ILE A 404 -7.32 -13.78 -2.25
CA ILE A 404 -8.02 -12.71 -1.51
C ILE A 404 -9.26 -12.34 -2.31
N ARG A 405 -10.41 -12.32 -1.62
CA ARG A 405 -11.69 -11.83 -2.16
C ARG A 405 -12.16 -10.62 -1.38
N VAL A 406 -12.72 -9.64 -2.09
CA VAL A 406 -13.29 -8.44 -1.46
C VAL A 406 -14.75 -8.33 -1.86
N LEU A 407 -15.60 -8.22 -0.83
CA LEU A 407 -17.04 -8.08 -0.99
C LEU A 407 -17.50 -6.74 -0.41
N ALA A 408 -18.54 -6.18 -1.02
CA ALA A 408 -19.23 -4.99 -0.52
C ALA A 408 -20.66 -5.36 -0.07
N GLY A 409 -21.07 -4.88 1.10
CA GLY A 409 -22.42 -5.03 1.62
C GLY A 409 -23.32 -3.91 1.11
N ARG A 410 -24.15 -4.18 0.12
CA ARG A 410 -24.98 -3.19 -0.58
C ARG A 410 -26.47 -3.42 -0.34
N GLU A 411 -27.24 -2.36 -0.43
CA GLU A 411 -28.71 -2.47 -0.38
C GLU A 411 -29.24 -3.26 -1.58
N VAL A 412 -30.19 -4.15 -1.29
CA VAL A 412 -30.89 -4.88 -2.34
C VAL A 412 -31.78 -3.89 -3.11
N PRO A 413 -31.65 -3.80 -4.44
CA PRO A 413 -32.49 -2.93 -5.25
C PRO A 413 -33.98 -3.25 -4.98
N GLN A 414 -34.72 -2.30 -4.43
CA GLN A 414 -36.16 -2.47 -4.30
C GLN A 414 -36.78 -2.46 -5.69
N HIS A 415 -37.21 -3.61 -6.19
CA HIS A 415 -38.06 -3.65 -7.36
C HIS A 415 -39.30 -2.78 -7.06
N LYS A 416 -39.41 -1.63 -7.71
CA LYS A 416 -40.64 -0.83 -7.70
C LYS A 416 -41.77 -1.78 -8.08
N LYS A 417 -42.59 -2.22 -7.11
CA LYS A 417 -43.84 -2.91 -7.40
C LYS A 417 -44.64 -1.98 -8.31
N ARG A 418 -44.69 -2.32 -9.59
CA ARG A 418 -45.55 -1.68 -10.56
C ARG A 418 -46.97 -1.87 -10.03
N LYS A 419 -47.56 -0.81 -9.48
CA LYS A 419 -49.00 -0.79 -9.16
C LYS A 419 -49.72 -0.99 -10.46
N GLU A 420 -50.12 -2.22 -10.76
CA GLU A 420 -51.23 -2.50 -11.67
C GLU A 420 -52.50 -1.92 -11.02
N ARG A 421 -52.75 -0.65 -11.34
CA ARG A 421 -54.08 -0.11 -11.19
C ARG A 421 -54.91 -0.76 -12.29
N GLY A 422 -55.61 -1.85 -11.91
CA GLY A 422 -56.66 -2.40 -12.72
C GLY A 422 -57.71 -1.32 -12.98
N ARG A 423 -57.79 -0.88 -14.24
CA ARG A 423 -58.98 -0.22 -14.76
C ARG A 423 -60.12 -1.26 -14.73
N LYS A 424 -60.92 -1.27 -13.68
CA LYS A 424 -62.26 -1.80 -13.78
C LYS A 424 -63.09 -0.79 -14.61
N ALA A 425 -63.30 -1.12 -15.85
CA ALA A 425 -64.40 -0.51 -16.63
C ALA A 425 -65.69 -0.93 -15.96
N GLY A 426 -66.45 0.04 -15.50
CA GLY A 426 -67.87 -0.14 -15.11
C GLY A 426 -68.74 0.10 -16.30
N ILE A 427 -69.61 -0.80 -16.52
CA ILE A 427 -70.84 -0.63 -17.33
C ILE A 427 -71.81 0.23 -16.54
#